data_a481650f3228e488716a786df8f88226
#
_entry.id   a481650f3228e488716a786df8f88226
#
_cell.length_a   1.000
_cell.length_b   1.000
_cell.length_c   1.000
_cell.angle_alpha   90.00
_cell.angle_beta   90.00
_cell.angle_gamma   90.00
#
_symmetry.space_group_name_H-M   'P 1'
#
loop_
_entity.id
_entity.type
_entity.pdbx_description
1 polymer ?
#
loop_
_entity_poly.entity_id
_entity_poly.type
_entity_poly.pdbx_seq_one_letter_code
_entity_poly.pdbx_strand_id
1 'polypeptide(L)'
;SSQRFLQSGDSYSNSNKANSNKETGFKADFRMEWRPDSMTNIIFRPNVSYDKTRGASVAESGTFNEDPYQYVVNPNDYLNFDNIESDDPLRDTRINATNEHNLSKSNSLSANATLQLNRKLNNEGRNITFRGSFGYGDDDSDQYAQSETRYYQIKNYLGGDSIEYRNQYITMPTKNYNYTAQFTYSEPIARATFLQFSYRFQYKNSKSDKSTYDLGYPWDINDGLPENYETAYVDSLSKDAEYKYFNHDISLGLRFIREKYQLSAGMSLQPQNTKLSYKKGDYMTDTTRTVFNFAPNLDFRYRFSKVSQLRITYRGRSSQPSMENLLPIVDNSNPLNIRVGNPGLKPSFAHTMRLFYNTYN
;
A
#
# COMPACT_ATOMS: atom_id res chain seq x y z
N SER A 1 -13.71 -8.50 -6.39
CA SER A 1 -14.87 -7.95 -7.12
C SER A 1 -15.68 -7.11 -6.17
N SER A 2 -15.94 -5.87 -6.52
CA SER A 2 -16.88 -5.01 -5.80
C SER A 2 -18.25 -5.11 -6.50
N GLN A 3 -19.28 -5.53 -5.78
CA GLN A 3 -20.64 -5.48 -6.26
C GLN A 3 -21.27 -4.19 -5.69
N ARG A 4 -21.59 -3.23 -6.56
CA ARG A 4 -22.41 -2.08 -6.22
C ARG A 4 -23.85 -2.48 -6.40
N PHE A 5 -24.62 -2.52 -5.33
CA PHE A 5 -26.08 -2.59 -5.41
C PHE A 5 -26.59 -1.17 -5.68
N LEU A 6 -26.68 -0.81 -6.95
CA LEU A 6 -27.41 0.37 -7.40
C LEU A 6 -28.81 -0.12 -7.78
N GLN A 7 -29.84 0.45 -7.19
CA GLN A 7 -31.16 0.38 -7.81
C GLN A 7 -31.07 1.03 -9.20
N SER A 8 -31.72 0.43 -10.17
CA SER A 8 -31.68 0.84 -11.57
C SER A 8 -32.08 2.32 -11.72
N GLY A 9 -31.09 3.15 -12.02
CA GLY A 9 -31.25 4.59 -12.24
C GLY A 9 -29.90 5.31 -12.13
N ASP A 10 -29.77 6.47 -12.73
CA ASP A 10 -28.63 7.35 -12.52
C ASP A 10 -28.61 7.80 -11.05
N SER A 11 -27.48 7.71 -10.39
CA SER A 11 -27.30 8.21 -9.04
C SER A 11 -26.22 9.27 -9.03
N TYR A 12 -26.46 10.35 -8.31
CA TYR A 12 -25.58 11.49 -8.16
C TYR A 12 -25.03 11.51 -6.74
N SER A 13 -23.75 11.75 -6.56
CA SER A 13 -23.14 11.78 -5.25
C SER A 13 -22.32 13.06 -5.08
N ASN A 14 -22.58 13.76 -4.01
CA ASN A 14 -21.84 14.94 -3.57
C ASN A 14 -21.19 14.65 -2.23
N SER A 15 -20.00 15.17 -2.00
CA SER A 15 -19.30 15.03 -0.72
C SER A 15 -18.44 16.25 -0.41
N ASN A 16 -18.36 16.56 0.88
CA ASN A 16 -17.48 17.55 1.45
C ASN A 16 -16.59 16.86 2.50
N LYS A 17 -15.28 17.12 2.47
CA LYS A 17 -14.35 16.50 3.39
C LYS A 17 -13.30 17.48 3.88
N ALA A 18 -13.17 17.60 5.18
CA ALA A 18 -12.11 18.36 5.85
C ALA A 18 -11.18 17.39 6.59
N ASN A 19 -9.87 17.54 6.37
CA ASN A 19 -8.85 16.72 7.04
C ASN A 19 -7.84 17.65 7.73
N SER A 20 -7.45 17.28 8.94
CA SER A 20 -6.32 17.86 9.65
C SER A 20 -5.36 16.75 10.02
N ASN A 21 -4.08 16.94 9.72
CA ASN A 21 -3.04 15.98 10.07
C ASN A 21 -1.86 16.70 10.72
N LYS A 22 -1.46 16.23 11.90
CA LYS A 22 -0.27 16.69 12.61
C LYS A 22 0.71 15.56 12.72
N GLU A 23 1.88 15.75 12.13
CA GLU A 23 2.99 14.81 12.19
C GLU A 23 4.13 15.41 12.98
N THR A 24 4.72 14.62 13.85
CA THR A 24 5.91 14.97 14.62
C THR A 24 6.84 13.78 14.57
N GLY A 25 8.02 13.96 13.99
CA GLY A 25 8.95 12.87 13.77
C GLY A 25 10.38 13.23 14.10
N PHE A 26 11.17 12.19 14.34
CA PHE A 26 12.61 12.24 14.46
C PHE A 26 13.20 11.26 13.48
N LYS A 27 14.21 11.70 12.71
CA LYS A 27 14.94 10.85 11.78
C LYS A 27 16.44 11.03 11.96
N ALA A 28 17.16 9.92 12.07
CA ALA A 28 18.61 9.88 12.09
C ALA A 28 19.12 8.99 10.97
N ASP A 29 19.93 9.55 10.09
CA ASP A 29 20.62 8.84 9.03
C ASP A 29 22.12 8.93 9.26
N PHE A 30 22.79 7.79 9.16
CA PHE A 30 24.23 7.72 9.26
C PHE A 30 24.82 7.02 8.03
N ARG A 31 25.99 7.48 7.56
CA ARG A 31 26.74 6.84 6.48
C ARG A 31 28.20 6.73 6.85
N MET A 32 28.70 5.50 6.87
CA MET A 32 30.10 5.19 6.97
C MET A 32 30.60 4.61 5.64
N GLU A 33 31.72 5.11 5.14
CA GLU A 33 32.43 4.55 4.00
C GLU A 33 33.86 4.26 4.39
N TRP A 34 34.27 3.02 4.19
CA TRP A 34 35.61 2.58 4.52
C TRP A 34 36.26 1.91 3.32
N ARG A 35 37.46 2.34 2.97
CA ARG A 35 38.25 1.81 1.87
C ARG A 35 39.57 1.30 2.44
N PRO A 36 39.64 0.02 2.90
CA PRO A 36 40.85 -0.55 3.47
C PRO A 36 41.97 -0.64 2.45
N ASP A 37 41.67 -0.76 1.18
CA ASP A 37 42.62 -0.77 0.06
C ASP A 37 41.97 -0.16 -1.21
N SER A 38 42.75 -0.08 -2.31
CA SER A 38 42.28 0.48 -3.59
C SER A 38 41.25 -0.39 -4.31
N MET A 39 41.06 -1.64 -3.89
CA MET A 39 40.21 -2.65 -4.50
C MET A 39 38.90 -2.86 -3.73
N THR A 40 38.83 -2.44 -2.46
CA THR A 40 37.72 -2.74 -1.54
C THR A 40 37.05 -1.45 -1.09
N ASN A 41 35.72 -1.42 -1.18
CA ASN A 41 34.89 -0.35 -0.66
C ASN A 41 33.73 -0.95 0.16
N ILE A 42 33.63 -0.53 1.42
CA ILE A 42 32.59 -0.95 2.36
C ILE A 42 31.76 0.27 2.71
N ILE A 43 30.45 0.16 2.53
CA ILE A 43 29.50 1.23 2.83
C ILE A 43 28.47 0.68 3.81
N PHE A 44 28.33 1.33 4.94
CA PHE A 44 27.31 1.02 5.94
C PHE A 44 26.40 2.22 6.14
N ARG A 45 25.07 2.00 6.05
CA ARG A 45 24.04 3.04 6.14
C ARG A 45 22.91 2.58 7.05
N PRO A 46 22.99 2.81 8.35
CA PRO A 46 21.86 2.68 9.25
C PRO A 46 21.00 3.93 9.21
N ASN A 47 19.69 3.77 9.37
CA ASN A 47 18.78 4.84 9.66
C ASN A 47 17.72 4.40 10.68
N VAL A 48 17.26 5.36 11.46
CA VAL A 48 16.16 5.16 12.40
C VAL A 48 15.22 6.35 12.25
N SER A 49 13.93 6.09 12.19
CA SER A 49 12.90 7.11 12.28
C SER A 49 11.85 6.72 13.31
N TYR A 50 11.33 7.73 13.99
CA TYR A 50 10.18 7.62 14.85
C TYR A 50 9.21 8.75 14.50
N ASP A 51 8.00 8.37 14.12
CA ASP A 51 6.98 9.30 13.66
C ASP A 51 5.71 9.13 14.48
N LYS A 52 5.13 10.25 14.88
CA LYS A 52 3.88 10.33 15.62
C LYS A 52 2.90 11.16 14.83
N THR A 53 1.84 10.52 14.39
CA THR A 53 0.79 11.14 13.58
C THR A 53 -0.51 11.24 14.35
N ARG A 54 -1.17 12.37 14.26
CA ARG A 54 -2.50 12.64 14.78
C ARG A 54 -3.35 13.17 13.63
N GLY A 55 -4.41 12.48 13.30
CA GLY A 55 -5.33 12.86 12.23
C GLY A 55 -6.73 13.09 12.76
N ALA A 56 -7.43 14.07 12.19
CA ALA A 56 -8.85 14.28 12.34
C ALA A 56 -9.47 14.47 10.96
N SER A 57 -10.59 13.84 10.70
CA SER A 57 -11.34 14.04 9.46
C SER A 57 -12.83 14.13 9.75
N VAL A 58 -13.47 15.09 9.11
CA VAL A 58 -14.93 15.22 9.06
C VAL A 58 -15.34 15.11 7.61
N ALA A 59 -16.32 14.29 7.31
CA ALA A 59 -16.85 14.14 5.98
C ALA A 59 -18.38 14.12 6.02
N GLU A 60 -18.97 14.78 5.04
CA GLU A 60 -20.40 14.84 4.80
C GLU A 60 -20.61 14.39 3.37
N SER A 61 -21.57 13.50 3.13
CA SER A 61 -21.88 13.02 1.80
C SER A 61 -23.37 12.77 1.63
N GLY A 62 -23.84 12.92 0.40
CA GLY A 62 -25.22 12.63 0.02
C GLY A 62 -25.28 11.97 -1.34
N THR A 63 -26.18 10.98 -1.47
CA THR A 63 -26.51 10.33 -2.73
C THR A 63 -27.93 10.67 -3.11
N PHE A 64 -28.16 11.05 -4.36
CA PHE A 64 -29.43 11.53 -4.89
C PHE A 64 -29.83 10.69 -6.11
N ASN A 65 -31.13 10.51 -6.33
CA ASN A 65 -31.69 9.81 -7.49
C ASN A 65 -31.87 10.73 -8.70
N GLU A 66 -31.77 12.05 -8.50
CA GLU A 66 -31.82 13.09 -9.53
C GLU A 66 -30.65 14.04 -9.36
N ASP A 67 -30.28 14.77 -10.41
CA ASP A 67 -29.18 15.74 -10.35
C ASP A 67 -29.53 16.90 -9.38
N PRO A 68 -28.84 17.00 -8.22
CA PRO A 68 -29.15 17.99 -7.20
C PRO A 68 -28.93 19.44 -7.66
N TYR A 69 -28.10 19.66 -8.68
CA TYR A 69 -27.89 21.00 -9.25
C TYR A 69 -29.11 21.56 -9.99
N GLN A 70 -30.12 20.71 -10.25
CA GLN A 70 -31.38 21.18 -10.80
C GLN A 70 -32.26 21.90 -9.75
N TYR A 71 -32.03 21.62 -8.48
CA TYR A 71 -32.84 22.11 -7.36
C TYR A 71 -32.14 23.20 -6.56
N VAL A 72 -30.80 23.13 -6.44
CA VAL A 72 -30.00 24.04 -5.64
C VAL A 72 -28.72 24.46 -6.38
N VAL A 73 -28.21 25.62 -6.06
CA VAL A 73 -26.98 26.14 -6.68
C VAL A 73 -25.75 25.36 -6.22
N ASN A 74 -25.69 25.01 -4.93
CA ASN A 74 -24.59 24.24 -4.36
C ASN A 74 -25.12 23.13 -3.46
N PRO A 75 -25.18 21.89 -3.95
CA PRO A 75 -25.63 20.75 -3.15
C PRO A 75 -24.82 20.48 -1.90
N ASN A 76 -23.57 20.95 -1.83
CA ASN A 76 -22.71 20.72 -0.67
C ASN A 76 -23.18 21.46 0.59
N ASP A 77 -23.97 22.53 0.43
CA ASP A 77 -24.56 23.28 1.56
C ASP A 77 -25.67 22.46 2.26
N TYR A 78 -26.13 21.39 1.61
CA TYR A 78 -27.24 20.52 2.08
C TYR A 78 -26.76 19.10 2.44
N LEU A 79 -25.47 18.87 2.65
CA LEU A 79 -24.95 17.55 2.99
C LEU A 79 -25.05 17.24 4.48
N ASN A 80 -24.83 18.26 5.33
CA ASN A 80 -24.96 18.11 6.78
C ASN A 80 -26.44 18.12 7.18
N PHE A 81 -26.98 16.94 7.46
CA PHE A 81 -28.40 16.78 7.78
C PHE A 81 -28.77 17.28 9.19
N ASP A 82 -27.83 17.56 10.06
CA ASP A 82 -28.10 18.18 11.36
C ASP A 82 -28.42 19.67 11.23
N ASN A 83 -27.98 20.29 10.12
CA ASN A 83 -28.21 21.69 9.80
C ASN A 83 -29.31 21.89 8.74
N ILE A 84 -29.98 20.81 8.29
CA ILE A 84 -31.00 20.88 7.26
C ILE A 84 -32.35 21.24 7.90
N GLU A 85 -32.96 22.33 7.41
CA GLU A 85 -34.28 22.76 7.83
C GLU A 85 -35.39 21.82 7.30
N SER A 86 -36.59 21.97 7.83
CA SER A 86 -37.76 21.13 7.45
C SER A 86 -38.20 21.25 6.00
N ASP A 87 -37.78 22.30 5.31
CA ASP A 87 -38.05 22.63 3.92
C ASP A 87 -36.89 22.33 2.95
N ASP A 88 -36.05 21.35 3.26
CA ASP A 88 -34.95 20.91 2.42
C ASP A 88 -35.41 20.63 0.96
N PRO A 89 -34.96 21.41 -0.03
CA PRO A 89 -35.36 21.25 -1.42
C PRO A 89 -34.87 19.94 -2.06
N LEU A 90 -33.91 19.25 -1.45
CA LEU A 90 -33.32 18.01 -1.92
C LEU A 90 -33.92 16.78 -1.23
N ARG A 91 -34.86 16.93 -0.29
CA ARG A 91 -35.39 15.84 0.54
C ARG A 91 -35.92 14.66 -0.29
N ASP A 92 -36.69 14.94 -1.30
CA ASP A 92 -37.37 13.91 -2.11
C ASP A 92 -36.40 13.22 -3.09
N THR A 93 -35.27 13.85 -3.38
CA THR A 93 -34.24 13.29 -4.25
C THR A 93 -33.20 12.49 -3.51
N ARG A 94 -33.13 12.58 -2.15
CA ARG A 94 -32.13 11.88 -1.37
C ARG A 94 -32.37 10.38 -1.34
N ILE A 95 -31.33 9.60 -1.61
CA ILE A 95 -31.27 8.16 -1.35
C ILE A 95 -30.71 7.94 0.05
N ASN A 96 -29.56 8.49 0.33
CA ASN A 96 -28.92 8.48 1.65
C ASN A 96 -28.09 9.74 1.87
N ALA A 97 -27.79 9.99 3.13
CA ALA A 97 -26.79 10.97 3.53
C ALA A 97 -25.97 10.40 4.71
N THR A 98 -24.70 10.74 4.76
CA THR A 98 -23.77 10.25 5.78
C THR A 98 -22.92 11.39 6.34
N ASN A 99 -22.90 11.53 7.67
CA ASN A 99 -21.92 12.33 8.39
C ASN A 99 -20.89 11.41 9.03
N GLU A 100 -19.62 11.70 8.83
CA GLU A 100 -18.50 10.92 9.38
C GLU A 100 -17.57 11.81 10.20
N HIS A 101 -17.14 11.32 11.36
CA HIS A 101 -16.09 11.92 12.16
C HIS A 101 -15.08 10.85 12.56
N ASN A 102 -13.83 11.03 12.14
CA ASN A 102 -12.77 10.09 12.43
C ASN A 102 -11.60 10.79 13.12
N LEU A 103 -11.09 10.17 14.19
CA LEU A 103 -9.83 10.55 14.82
C LEU A 103 -8.86 9.38 14.69
N SER A 104 -7.62 9.67 14.36
CA SER A 104 -6.57 8.65 14.23
C SER A 104 -5.32 9.05 15.00
N LYS A 105 -4.68 8.06 15.60
CA LYS A 105 -3.37 8.17 16.25
C LYS A 105 -2.50 7.06 15.69
N SER A 106 -1.27 7.38 15.31
CA SER A 106 -0.28 6.39 14.92
C SER A 106 1.08 6.77 15.49
N ASN A 107 1.77 5.76 16.03
CA ASN A 107 3.18 5.86 16.40
C ASN A 107 3.92 4.81 15.57
N SER A 108 4.90 5.23 14.81
CA SER A 108 5.67 4.37 13.90
C SER A 108 7.14 4.47 14.22
N LEU A 109 7.76 3.32 14.51
CA LEU A 109 9.20 3.17 14.64
C LEU A 109 9.72 2.39 13.42
N SER A 110 10.68 2.95 12.72
CA SER A 110 11.38 2.27 11.62
C SER A 110 12.88 2.29 11.85
N ALA A 111 13.50 1.13 11.79
CA ALA A 111 14.95 0.97 11.85
C ALA A 111 15.41 0.16 10.65
N ASN A 112 16.34 0.73 9.88
CA ASN A 112 16.88 0.07 8.70
C ASN A 112 18.41 0.14 8.72
N ALA A 113 19.06 -0.88 8.18
CA ALA A 113 20.49 -0.87 7.97
C ALA A 113 20.83 -1.50 6.62
N THR A 114 21.75 -0.91 5.89
CA THR A 114 22.28 -1.48 4.64
C THR A 114 23.80 -1.56 4.73
N LEU A 115 24.35 -2.74 4.48
CA LEU A 115 25.77 -2.99 4.33
C LEU A 115 26.03 -3.33 2.86
N GLN A 116 26.95 -2.63 2.22
CA GLN A 116 27.42 -2.91 0.87
C GLN A 116 28.94 -3.08 0.88
N LEU A 117 29.39 -4.20 0.35
CA LEU A 117 30.79 -4.51 0.15
C LEU A 117 31.02 -4.65 -1.35
N ASN A 118 31.90 -3.83 -1.90
CA ASN A 118 32.34 -3.93 -3.28
C ASN A 118 33.83 -4.30 -3.28
N ARG A 119 34.20 -5.34 -4.03
CA ARG A 119 35.58 -5.73 -4.21
C ARG A 119 35.91 -5.92 -5.69
N LYS A 120 36.89 -5.19 -6.17
CA LYS A 120 37.50 -5.43 -7.46
C LYS A 120 38.43 -6.64 -7.34
N LEU A 121 38.38 -7.56 -8.24
CA LEU A 121 39.21 -8.76 -8.27
C LEU A 121 40.40 -8.60 -9.25
N ASN A 122 40.26 -7.69 -10.22
CA ASN A 122 41.31 -7.30 -11.15
C ASN A 122 41.09 -5.86 -11.66
N ASN A 123 42.00 -5.38 -12.50
CA ASN A 123 41.91 -4.06 -13.13
C ASN A 123 41.09 -4.06 -14.43
N GLU A 124 40.64 -5.22 -14.91
CA GLU A 124 39.87 -5.38 -16.15
C GLU A 124 38.36 -5.28 -15.93
N GLY A 125 37.93 -5.13 -14.67
CA GLY A 125 36.52 -4.92 -14.32
C GLY A 125 35.81 -6.14 -13.71
N ARG A 126 36.54 -7.22 -13.39
CA ARG A 126 36.03 -8.33 -12.59
C ARG A 126 35.78 -7.84 -11.16
N ASN A 127 34.55 -7.99 -10.69
CA ASN A 127 34.20 -7.53 -9.36
C ASN A 127 33.10 -8.38 -8.71
N ILE A 128 33.09 -8.30 -7.39
CA ILE A 128 32.06 -8.88 -6.54
C ILE A 128 31.43 -7.75 -5.73
N THR A 129 30.12 -7.77 -5.66
CA THR A 129 29.35 -6.89 -4.76
C THR A 129 28.47 -7.75 -3.87
N PHE A 130 28.60 -7.57 -2.58
CA PHE A 130 27.65 -8.08 -1.59
C PHE A 130 26.85 -6.90 -1.02
N ARG A 131 25.52 -7.06 -0.94
CA ARG A 131 24.63 -6.09 -0.31
C ARG A 131 23.69 -6.81 0.63
N GLY A 132 23.79 -6.50 1.92
CA GLY A 132 22.87 -6.92 2.94
C GLY A 132 21.98 -5.76 3.38
N SER A 133 20.71 -5.99 3.61
CA SER A 133 19.84 -5.02 4.26
C SER A 133 18.94 -5.69 5.28
N PHE A 134 18.69 -4.94 6.34
CA PHE A 134 17.75 -5.28 7.41
C PHE A 134 16.79 -4.12 7.58
N GLY A 135 15.51 -4.42 7.76
CA GLY A 135 14.48 -3.47 8.09
C GLY A 135 13.58 -4.01 9.20
N TYR A 136 13.28 -3.15 10.14
CA TYR A 136 12.31 -3.36 11.22
C TYR A 136 11.32 -2.19 11.22
N GLY A 137 10.03 -2.50 11.32
CA GLY A 137 8.96 -1.54 11.52
C GLY A 137 8.06 -2.00 12.66
N ASP A 138 7.66 -1.07 13.52
CA ASP A 138 6.70 -1.25 14.58
C ASP A 138 5.72 -0.08 14.54
N ASP A 139 4.50 -0.36 14.14
CA ASP A 139 3.44 0.64 13.94
C ASP A 139 2.29 0.34 14.88
N ASP A 140 2.04 1.25 15.81
CA ASP A 140 0.84 1.26 16.66
C ASP A 140 -0.13 2.29 16.13
N SER A 141 -1.32 1.86 15.70
CA SER A 141 -2.36 2.76 15.24
C SER A 141 -3.70 2.51 15.92
N ASP A 142 -4.32 3.62 16.33
CA ASP A 142 -5.65 3.68 16.91
C ASP A 142 -6.53 4.58 16.05
N GLN A 143 -7.76 4.17 15.83
CA GLN A 143 -8.76 4.95 15.14
C GLN A 143 -10.09 4.94 15.88
N TYR A 144 -10.69 6.11 16.03
CA TYR A 144 -12.09 6.27 16.38
C TYR A 144 -12.84 6.61 15.10
N ALA A 145 -13.89 5.84 14.79
CA ALA A 145 -14.69 6.01 13.61
C ALA A 145 -16.16 6.14 14.02
N GLN A 146 -16.70 7.32 13.81
CA GLN A 146 -18.11 7.61 14.03
C GLN A 146 -18.77 7.94 12.70
N SER A 147 -19.95 7.39 12.45
CA SER A 147 -20.77 7.80 11.33
C SER A 147 -22.26 7.64 11.66
N GLU A 148 -23.06 8.55 11.13
CA GLU A 148 -24.50 8.43 11.05
C GLU A 148 -24.89 8.43 9.58
N THR A 149 -25.60 7.39 9.15
CA THR A 149 -26.13 7.27 7.79
C THR A 149 -27.65 7.24 7.86
N ARG A 150 -28.30 8.17 7.18
CA ARG A 150 -29.77 8.24 7.03
C ARG A 150 -30.15 7.74 5.66
N TYR A 151 -31.12 6.81 5.62
CA TYR A 151 -31.68 6.24 4.41
C TYR A 151 -33.09 6.79 4.21
N TYR A 152 -33.28 7.65 3.26
CA TYR A 152 -34.57 8.36 3.04
C TYR A 152 -35.60 7.49 2.29
N GLN A 153 -35.10 6.49 1.55
CA GLN A 153 -36.00 5.57 0.79
C GLN A 153 -36.32 4.27 1.56
N ILE A 154 -35.64 4.03 2.68
CA ILE A 154 -35.87 2.88 3.55
C ILE A 154 -36.50 3.39 4.83
N LYS A 155 -37.74 2.93 5.11
CA LYS A 155 -38.44 3.33 6.32
C LYS A 155 -38.22 2.33 7.44
N ASN A 156 -38.10 2.85 8.66
CA ASN A 156 -38.07 2.04 9.87
C ASN A 156 -39.49 1.54 10.21
N TYR A 157 -39.61 0.69 11.24
CA TYR A 157 -40.90 0.10 11.66
C TYR A 157 -41.95 1.13 12.15
N LEU A 158 -41.54 2.35 12.46
CA LEU A 158 -42.41 3.47 12.86
C LEU A 158 -42.77 4.38 11.67
N GLY A 159 -42.33 4.06 10.45
CA GLY A 159 -42.58 4.83 9.24
C GLY A 159 -41.67 6.04 9.03
N GLY A 160 -40.69 6.27 9.92
CA GLY A 160 -39.64 7.27 9.74
C GLY A 160 -38.49 6.77 8.90
N ASP A 161 -37.50 7.63 8.62
CA ASP A 161 -36.29 7.26 7.90
C ASP A 161 -35.47 6.25 8.69
N SER A 162 -34.85 5.30 8.01
CA SER A 162 -33.94 4.36 8.66
C SER A 162 -32.61 5.04 8.93
N ILE A 163 -32.08 4.88 10.14
CA ILE A 163 -30.82 5.48 10.56
C ILE A 163 -29.89 4.38 11.04
N GLU A 164 -28.66 4.40 10.53
CA GLU A 164 -27.57 3.52 10.97
C GLU A 164 -26.49 4.34 11.65
N TYR A 165 -26.16 3.95 12.87
CA TYR A 165 -25.07 4.52 13.63
C TYR A 165 -23.90 3.57 13.66
N ARG A 166 -22.70 4.11 13.48
CA ARG A 166 -21.43 3.41 13.66
C ARG A 166 -20.60 4.21 14.65
N ASN A 167 -20.19 3.56 15.72
CA ASN A 167 -19.32 4.16 16.72
C ASN A 167 -18.28 3.15 17.17
N GLN A 168 -17.12 3.15 16.50
CA GLN A 168 -16.11 2.11 16.63
C GLN A 168 -14.78 2.68 17.09
N TYR A 169 -14.15 1.95 18.00
CA TYR A 169 -12.73 2.07 18.29
C TYR A 169 -11.99 0.90 17.64
N ILE A 170 -10.91 1.21 16.93
CA ILE A 170 -10.13 0.23 16.16
C ILE A 170 -8.67 0.38 16.55
N THR A 171 -8.04 -0.71 16.98
CA THR A 171 -6.59 -0.78 17.17
C THR A 171 -5.98 -1.68 16.10
N MET A 172 -4.79 -1.33 15.61
CA MET A 172 -4.11 -2.12 14.59
C MET A 172 -2.58 -2.06 14.74
N PRO A 173 -2.02 -2.71 15.78
CA PRO A 173 -0.58 -2.87 15.89
C PRO A 173 -0.05 -3.73 14.72
N THR A 174 1.04 -3.27 14.10
CA THR A 174 1.66 -3.95 12.97
C THR A 174 3.17 -4.03 13.17
N LYS A 175 3.74 -5.23 13.04
CA LYS A 175 5.18 -5.46 13.10
C LYS A 175 5.70 -6.03 11.79
N ASN A 176 6.77 -5.43 11.29
CA ASN A 176 7.36 -5.77 10.02
C ASN A 176 8.85 -6.08 10.17
N TYR A 177 9.29 -7.17 9.55
CA TYR A 177 10.71 -7.53 9.42
C TYR A 177 11.03 -7.76 7.95
N ASN A 178 12.16 -7.23 7.50
CA ASN A 178 12.64 -7.40 6.13
C ASN A 178 14.14 -7.67 6.13
N TYR A 179 14.55 -8.78 5.54
CA TYR A 179 15.95 -9.14 5.33
C TYR A 179 16.19 -9.31 3.84
N THR A 180 17.25 -8.71 3.34
CA THR A 180 17.67 -8.91 1.96
C THR A 180 19.18 -9.17 1.93
N ALA A 181 19.59 -10.21 1.23
CA ALA A 181 20.98 -10.48 0.92
C ALA A 181 21.12 -10.61 -0.59
N GLN A 182 21.99 -9.85 -1.19
CA GLN A 182 22.26 -9.86 -2.62
C GLN A 182 23.75 -10.03 -2.87
N PHE A 183 24.07 -10.96 -3.73
CA PHE A 183 25.41 -11.17 -4.26
C PHE A 183 25.40 -10.87 -5.76
N THR A 184 26.36 -10.11 -6.25
CA THR A 184 26.51 -9.81 -7.66
C THR A 184 27.94 -10.07 -8.08
N TYR A 185 28.14 -10.81 -9.15
CA TYR A 185 29.43 -11.06 -9.77
C TYR A 185 29.41 -10.50 -11.19
N SER A 186 30.48 -9.80 -11.56
CA SER A 186 30.67 -9.26 -12.90
C SER A 186 31.96 -9.78 -13.49
N GLU A 187 31.87 -10.48 -14.62
CA GLU A 187 32.99 -11.06 -15.35
C GLU A 187 33.19 -10.31 -16.67
N PRO A 188 34.37 -9.74 -16.93
CA PRO A 188 34.72 -9.22 -18.25
C PRO A 188 35.01 -10.39 -19.21
N ILE A 189 34.12 -10.62 -20.16
CA ILE A 189 34.25 -11.71 -21.16
C ILE A 189 34.89 -11.25 -22.47
N ALA A 190 34.90 -9.93 -22.71
CA ALA A 190 35.59 -9.30 -23.82
C ALA A 190 35.82 -7.81 -23.52
N ARG A 191 36.55 -7.09 -24.39
CA ARG A 191 36.79 -5.66 -24.22
C ARG A 191 35.47 -4.91 -24.01
N ALA A 192 35.32 -4.28 -22.84
CA ALA A 192 34.14 -3.54 -22.39
C ALA A 192 32.81 -4.30 -22.57
N THR A 193 32.87 -5.62 -22.34
CA THR A 193 31.73 -6.53 -22.37
C THR A 193 31.74 -7.37 -21.12
N PHE A 194 30.64 -7.36 -20.37
CA PHE A 194 30.55 -7.97 -19.04
C PHE A 194 29.37 -8.93 -18.98
N LEU A 195 29.61 -10.10 -18.43
CA LEU A 195 28.58 -11.02 -17.98
C LEU A 195 28.32 -10.73 -16.50
N GLN A 196 27.07 -10.51 -16.13
CA GLN A 196 26.69 -10.24 -14.75
C GLN A 196 25.77 -11.34 -14.26
N PHE A 197 26.13 -11.94 -13.16
CA PHE A 197 25.29 -12.86 -12.39
C PHE A 197 24.92 -12.19 -11.08
N SER A 198 23.65 -12.25 -10.70
CA SER A 198 23.18 -11.77 -9.41
C SER A 198 22.21 -12.77 -8.79
N TYR A 199 22.40 -13.00 -7.51
CA TYR A 199 21.46 -13.73 -6.67
C TYR A 199 21.03 -12.86 -5.52
N ARG A 200 19.72 -12.68 -5.34
CA ARG A 200 19.12 -11.94 -4.23
C ARG A 200 18.12 -12.84 -3.51
N PHE A 201 18.30 -12.94 -2.22
CA PHE A 201 17.34 -13.52 -1.30
C PHE A 201 16.63 -12.39 -0.55
N GLN A 202 15.32 -12.48 -0.42
CA GLN A 202 14.53 -11.56 0.37
C GLN A 202 13.54 -12.35 1.23
N TYR A 203 13.53 -12.01 2.51
CA TYR A 203 12.54 -12.45 3.47
C TYR A 203 11.79 -11.24 4.01
N LYS A 204 10.46 -11.33 4.06
CA LYS A 204 9.60 -10.35 4.72
C LYS A 204 8.65 -11.09 5.64
N ASN A 205 8.44 -10.53 6.83
CA ASN A 205 7.38 -10.93 7.74
C ASN A 205 6.61 -9.67 8.12
N SER A 206 5.29 -9.74 8.02
CA SER A 206 4.37 -8.69 8.46
C SER A 206 3.30 -9.35 9.31
N LYS A 207 3.17 -8.89 10.55
CA LYS A 207 2.12 -9.31 11.46
C LYS A 207 1.27 -8.09 11.82
N SER A 208 -0.04 -8.22 11.63
CA SER A 208 -1.03 -7.19 11.94
C SER A 208 -2.17 -7.83 12.71
N ASP A 209 -2.54 -7.19 13.82
CA ASP A 209 -3.64 -7.59 14.68
C ASP A 209 -4.63 -6.42 14.76
N LYS A 210 -5.71 -6.51 14.00
CA LYS A 210 -6.78 -5.51 14.02
C LYS A 210 -7.85 -5.94 15.01
N SER A 211 -8.04 -5.16 16.07
CA SER A 211 -9.14 -5.31 17.02
C SER A 211 -10.15 -4.19 16.83
N THR A 212 -11.42 -4.53 16.70
CA THR A 212 -12.52 -3.58 16.52
C THR A 212 -13.49 -3.72 17.68
N TYR A 213 -13.84 -2.59 18.29
CA TYR A 213 -14.78 -2.46 19.39
C TYR A 213 -15.95 -1.59 18.93
N ASP A 214 -17.17 -2.08 19.06
CA ASP A 214 -18.38 -1.32 18.78
C ASP A 214 -18.90 -0.71 20.08
N LEU A 215 -18.65 0.59 20.24
CA LEU A 215 -18.92 1.32 21.49
C LEU A 215 -20.41 1.67 21.66
N GLY A 216 -21.25 1.30 20.67
CA GLY A 216 -22.66 1.63 20.70
C GLY A 216 -22.93 3.13 20.50
N TYR A 217 -24.14 3.55 20.83
CA TYR A 217 -24.60 4.93 20.70
C TYR A 217 -25.27 5.36 22.00
N PRO A 218 -25.18 6.64 22.43
CA PRO A 218 -24.31 7.72 21.97
C PRO A 218 -22.99 7.77 22.78
N TRP A 219 -21.87 8.03 22.11
CA TRP A 219 -20.57 8.24 22.76
C TRP A 219 -19.83 9.40 22.09
N ASP A 220 -19.33 10.34 22.90
CA ASP A 220 -18.53 11.45 22.35
C ASP A 220 -17.06 11.00 22.20
N ILE A 221 -16.58 11.09 20.99
CA ILE A 221 -15.19 10.77 20.62
C ILE A 221 -14.15 11.57 21.43
N ASN A 222 -14.53 12.72 21.99
CA ASN A 222 -13.66 13.58 22.78
C ASN A 222 -13.58 13.17 24.24
N ASP A 223 -14.51 12.36 24.73
CA ASP A 223 -14.59 11.95 26.14
C ASP A 223 -13.60 10.83 26.52
N GLY A 224 -12.84 10.32 25.56
CA GLY A 224 -11.94 9.18 25.75
C GLY A 224 -12.67 7.84 25.71
N LEU A 225 -11.96 6.73 25.88
CA LEU A 225 -12.57 5.40 25.87
C LEU A 225 -13.40 5.14 27.13
N PRO A 226 -14.58 4.49 27.01
CA PRO A 226 -15.33 4.00 28.18
C PRO A 226 -14.50 2.99 28.99
N GLU A 227 -14.67 2.94 30.32
CA GLU A 227 -13.90 2.05 31.20
C GLU A 227 -13.98 0.57 30.81
N ASN A 228 -15.08 0.12 30.22
CA ASN A 228 -15.32 -1.28 29.84
C ASN A 228 -15.35 -1.49 28.32
N TYR A 229 -14.65 -0.67 27.55
CA TYR A 229 -14.68 -0.77 26.06
C TYR A 229 -14.28 -2.15 25.54
N GLU A 230 -13.46 -2.90 26.26
CA GLU A 230 -13.01 -4.24 25.88
C GLU A 230 -14.17 -5.24 25.74
N THR A 231 -15.26 -5.03 26.48
CA THR A 231 -16.48 -5.86 26.38
C THR A 231 -17.24 -5.64 25.07
N ALA A 232 -16.96 -4.55 24.37
CA ALA A 232 -17.55 -4.21 23.08
C ALA A 232 -16.77 -4.79 21.88
N TYR A 233 -15.84 -5.72 22.12
CA TYR A 233 -15.07 -6.38 21.08
C TYR A 233 -15.96 -7.11 20.08
N VAL A 234 -15.70 -6.90 18.78
CA VAL A 234 -16.45 -7.50 17.69
C VAL A 234 -15.54 -8.40 16.86
N ASP A 235 -15.64 -9.71 17.09
CA ASP A 235 -14.80 -10.71 16.46
C ASP A 235 -14.94 -10.72 14.92
N SER A 236 -16.16 -10.55 14.39
CA SER A 236 -16.43 -10.51 12.94
C SER A 236 -15.82 -9.31 12.21
N LEU A 237 -15.47 -8.22 12.92
CA LEU A 237 -14.83 -7.02 12.39
C LEU A 237 -13.33 -6.97 12.71
N SER A 238 -12.86 -7.87 13.57
CA SER A 238 -11.47 -8.01 13.98
C SER A 238 -10.74 -9.02 13.11
N LYS A 239 -9.43 -8.87 12.95
CA LYS A 239 -8.62 -9.82 12.18
C LYS A 239 -7.19 -9.89 12.69
N ASP A 240 -6.63 -11.08 12.74
CA ASP A 240 -5.20 -11.34 12.90
C ASP A 240 -4.66 -11.88 11.58
N ALA A 241 -3.56 -11.30 11.10
CA ALA A 241 -2.93 -11.71 9.86
C ALA A 241 -1.41 -11.72 10.00
N GLU A 242 -0.79 -12.86 9.77
CA GLU A 242 0.65 -12.99 9.65
C GLU A 242 1.01 -13.40 8.21
N TYR A 243 1.85 -12.60 7.58
CA TYR A 243 2.29 -12.77 6.21
C TYR A 243 3.79 -12.97 6.16
N LYS A 244 4.24 -14.13 5.67
CA LYS A 244 5.66 -14.46 5.45
C LYS A 244 5.92 -14.61 3.96
N TYR A 245 6.91 -13.90 3.47
CA TYR A 245 7.27 -13.87 2.07
C TYR A 245 8.75 -14.19 1.88
N PHE A 246 9.01 -15.19 1.07
CA PHE A 246 10.34 -15.60 0.65
C PHE A 246 10.47 -15.40 -0.84
N ASN A 247 11.47 -14.68 -1.28
CA ASN A 247 11.74 -14.47 -2.69
C ASN A 247 13.22 -14.73 -2.98
N HIS A 248 13.44 -15.52 -4.01
CA HIS A 248 14.74 -15.71 -4.61
C HIS A 248 14.72 -15.04 -5.97
N ASP A 249 15.72 -14.25 -6.29
CA ASP A 249 15.86 -13.56 -7.58
C ASP A 249 17.23 -13.96 -8.15
N ILE A 250 17.20 -14.79 -9.17
CA ILE A 250 18.39 -15.28 -9.88
C ILE A 250 18.41 -14.56 -11.22
N SER A 251 19.38 -13.69 -11.43
CA SER A 251 19.49 -12.89 -12.63
C SER A 251 20.79 -13.10 -13.39
N LEU A 252 20.67 -13.15 -14.69
CA LEU A 252 21.79 -13.20 -15.63
C LEU A 252 21.62 -12.06 -16.62
N GLY A 253 22.68 -11.31 -16.86
CA GLY A 253 22.69 -10.16 -17.76
C GLY A 253 24.00 -10.01 -18.51
N LEU A 254 23.90 -9.45 -19.70
CA LEU A 254 25.02 -9.01 -20.52
C LEU A 254 25.05 -7.49 -20.60
N ARG A 255 26.22 -6.91 -20.43
CA ARG A 255 26.42 -5.47 -20.55
C ARG A 255 27.53 -5.18 -21.54
N PHE A 256 27.19 -4.43 -22.58
CA PHE A 256 28.10 -3.93 -23.60
C PHE A 256 28.31 -2.44 -23.42
N ILE A 257 29.56 -1.99 -23.41
CA ILE A 257 29.92 -0.58 -23.35
C ILE A 257 30.76 -0.27 -24.57
N ARG A 258 30.29 0.63 -25.43
CA ARG A 258 30.98 1.10 -26.61
C ARG A 258 30.94 2.63 -26.61
N GLU A 259 31.80 3.24 -27.43
CA GLU A 259 31.89 4.69 -27.51
C GLU A 259 30.55 5.37 -27.78
N LYS A 260 29.79 4.83 -28.73
CA LYS A 260 28.49 5.39 -29.18
C LYS A 260 27.28 4.73 -28.52
N TYR A 261 27.39 3.52 -27.97
CA TYR A 261 26.25 2.85 -27.37
C TYR A 261 26.60 2.04 -26.11
N GLN A 262 25.60 1.91 -25.26
CA GLN A 262 25.61 1.01 -24.12
C GLN A 262 24.34 0.16 -24.19
N LEU A 263 24.50 -1.13 -24.03
CA LEU A 263 23.40 -2.09 -23.98
C LEU A 263 23.56 -2.94 -22.74
N SER A 264 22.51 -3.00 -21.93
CA SER A 264 22.37 -4.00 -20.87
C SER A 264 21.09 -4.79 -21.14
N ALA A 265 21.23 -6.10 -21.29
CA ALA A 265 20.11 -7.00 -21.49
C ALA A 265 20.23 -8.14 -20.50
N GLY A 266 19.13 -8.52 -19.87
CA GLY A 266 19.14 -9.56 -18.87
C GLY A 266 17.77 -10.14 -18.63
N MET A 267 17.76 -11.21 -17.84
CA MET A 267 16.55 -11.83 -17.34
C MET A 267 16.73 -12.25 -15.90
N SER A 268 15.66 -12.25 -15.16
CA SER A 268 15.63 -12.79 -13.81
C SER A 268 14.50 -13.81 -13.66
N LEU A 269 14.80 -14.84 -12.89
CA LEU A 269 13.87 -15.87 -12.45
C LEU A 269 13.61 -15.66 -10.96
N GLN A 270 12.34 -15.58 -10.57
CA GLN A 270 11.93 -15.20 -9.22
C GLN A 270 10.98 -16.24 -8.64
N PRO A 271 11.48 -17.39 -8.15
CA PRO A 271 10.69 -18.28 -7.33
C PRO A 271 10.34 -17.60 -6.00
N GLN A 272 9.05 -17.57 -5.71
CA GLN A 272 8.48 -16.91 -4.53
C GLN A 272 7.63 -17.90 -3.75
N ASN A 273 7.75 -17.87 -2.45
CA ASN A 273 6.89 -18.60 -1.53
C ASN A 273 6.26 -17.61 -0.55
N THR A 274 4.94 -17.63 -0.48
CA THR A 274 4.17 -16.78 0.42
C THR A 274 3.35 -17.66 1.33
N LYS A 275 3.46 -17.40 2.64
CA LYS A 275 2.64 -18.04 3.67
C LYS A 275 1.78 -16.98 4.32
N LEU A 276 0.49 -17.25 4.44
CA LEU A 276 -0.47 -16.42 5.13
C LEU A 276 -1.16 -17.24 6.20
N SER A 277 -1.07 -16.79 7.45
CA SER A 277 -1.92 -17.20 8.56
C SER A 277 -2.93 -16.09 8.80
N TYR A 278 -4.20 -16.41 8.74
CA TYR A 278 -5.27 -15.41 8.78
C TYR A 278 -6.43 -15.91 9.63
N LYS A 279 -6.91 -15.04 10.53
CA LYS A 279 -8.09 -15.26 11.35
C LYS A 279 -9.01 -14.04 11.27
N LYS A 280 -10.31 -14.28 11.05
CA LYS A 280 -11.37 -13.26 11.15
C LYS A 280 -12.66 -13.94 11.57
N GLY A 281 -13.16 -13.62 12.76
CA GLY A 281 -14.29 -14.34 13.34
C GLY A 281 -13.98 -15.83 13.45
N ASP A 282 -14.93 -16.65 13.08
CA ASP A 282 -14.80 -18.12 13.05
C ASP A 282 -13.93 -18.63 11.87
N TYR A 283 -13.61 -17.77 10.93
CA TYR A 283 -12.79 -18.16 9.78
C TYR A 283 -11.30 -18.11 10.13
N MET A 284 -10.64 -19.26 10.01
CA MET A 284 -9.19 -19.39 10.20
C MET A 284 -8.61 -20.16 9.01
N THR A 285 -7.48 -19.68 8.49
CA THR A 285 -6.78 -20.37 7.41
C THR A 285 -5.28 -20.15 7.47
N ASP A 286 -4.54 -21.22 7.16
CA ASP A 286 -3.12 -21.20 6.89
C ASP A 286 -2.91 -21.60 5.43
N THR A 287 -2.49 -20.64 4.61
CA THR A 287 -2.35 -20.85 3.17
C THR A 287 -0.92 -20.60 2.73
N THR A 288 -0.40 -21.48 1.89
CA THR A 288 0.91 -21.33 1.27
C THR A 288 0.75 -21.26 -0.24
N ARG A 289 1.36 -20.26 -0.86
CA ARG A 289 1.38 -20.12 -2.30
C ARG A 289 2.81 -20.03 -2.81
N THR A 290 3.12 -20.89 -3.77
CA THR A 290 4.39 -20.84 -4.51
C THR A 290 4.14 -20.33 -5.91
N VAL A 291 4.93 -19.37 -6.34
CA VAL A 291 4.84 -18.74 -7.65
C VAL A 291 6.22 -18.61 -8.26
N PHE A 292 6.29 -18.74 -9.56
CA PHE A 292 7.50 -18.55 -10.34
C PHE A 292 7.30 -17.39 -11.30
N ASN A 293 8.06 -16.31 -11.12
CA ASN A 293 7.99 -15.14 -11.97
C ASN A 293 9.21 -15.08 -12.89
N PHE A 294 9.00 -14.53 -14.07
CA PHE A 294 10.02 -14.22 -15.05
C PHE A 294 10.03 -12.71 -15.31
N ALA A 295 11.21 -12.08 -15.27
CA ALA A 295 11.34 -10.64 -15.42
C ALA A 295 12.49 -10.29 -16.38
N PRO A 296 12.23 -10.18 -17.70
CA PRO A 296 13.21 -9.70 -18.66
C PRO A 296 13.40 -8.19 -18.55
N ASN A 297 14.62 -7.73 -18.83
CA ASN A 297 14.97 -6.32 -18.85
C ASN A 297 15.94 -5.98 -19.98
N LEU A 298 15.85 -4.76 -20.48
CA LEU A 298 16.75 -4.20 -21.47
C LEU A 298 16.90 -2.70 -21.22
N ASP A 299 18.12 -2.21 -21.23
CA ASP A 299 18.48 -0.80 -21.22
C ASP A 299 19.47 -0.54 -22.35
N PHE A 300 19.01 0.13 -23.37
CA PHE A 300 19.81 0.53 -24.53
C PHE A 300 19.94 2.03 -24.58
N ARG A 301 21.19 2.51 -24.66
CA ARG A 301 21.49 3.92 -24.82
C ARG A 301 22.38 4.09 -26.05
N TYR A 302 22.00 5.01 -26.92
CA TYR A 302 22.76 5.38 -28.09
C TYR A 302 23.05 6.89 -28.10
N ARG A 303 24.31 7.27 -28.31
CA ARG A 303 24.76 8.66 -28.42
C ARG A 303 25.02 8.97 -29.89
N PHE A 304 24.17 9.79 -30.48
CA PHE A 304 24.36 10.29 -31.85
C PHE A 304 25.49 11.32 -31.89
N SER A 305 25.54 12.21 -30.88
CA SER A 305 26.56 13.24 -30.69
C SER A 305 26.77 13.51 -29.19
N LYS A 306 27.62 14.51 -28.88
CA LYS A 306 27.82 14.97 -27.48
C LYS A 306 26.55 15.55 -26.85
N VAL A 307 25.63 16.05 -27.68
CA VAL A 307 24.40 16.73 -27.26
C VAL A 307 23.11 15.96 -27.64
N SER A 308 23.21 14.83 -28.32
CA SER A 308 22.06 14.04 -28.76
C SER A 308 22.19 12.57 -28.36
N GLN A 309 21.20 12.08 -27.66
CA GLN A 309 21.14 10.67 -27.22
C GLN A 309 19.72 10.10 -27.25
N LEU A 310 19.64 8.80 -27.50
CA LEU A 310 18.46 7.99 -27.43
C LEU A 310 18.63 6.96 -26.28
N ARG A 311 17.61 6.80 -25.47
CA ARG A 311 17.54 5.71 -24.47
C ARG A 311 16.25 4.95 -24.63
N ILE A 312 16.36 3.63 -24.71
CA ILE A 312 15.23 2.71 -24.74
C ILE A 312 15.37 1.80 -23.52
N THR A 313 14.33 1.74 -22.72
CA THR A 313 14.27 0.81 -21.60
C THR A 313 13.04 -0.08 -21.74
N TYR A 314 13.23 -1.37 -21.54
CA TYR A 314 12.15 -2.33 -21.45
C TYR A 314 12.26 -3.11 -20.14
N ARG A 315 11.14 -3.30 -19.48
CA ARG A 315 11.03 -4.13 -18.28
C ARG A 315 9.74 -4.94 -18.30
N GLY A 316 9.88 -6.26 -18.24
CA GLY A 316 8.79 -7.15 -17.94
C GLY A 316 8.71 -7.38 -16.42
N ARG A 317 7.52 -7.28 -15.85
CA ARG A 317 7.29 -7.50 -14.43
C ARG A 317 6.02 -8.29 -14.21
N SER A 318 6.13 -9.40 -13.49
CA SER A 318 4.98 -10.12 -12.96
C SER A 318 4.59 -9.54 -11.59
N SER A 319 3.29 -9.39 -11.36
CA SER A 319 2.71 -8.96 -10.09
C SER A 319 1.66 -9.97 -9.64
N GLN A 320 1.75 -10.38 -8.39
CA GLN A 320 0.82 -11.32 -7.79
C GLN A 320 -0.29 -10.55 -7.07
N PRO A 321 -1.55 -11.05 -7.07
CA PRO A 321 -2.57 -10.56 -6.16
C PRO A 321 -2.12 -10.72 -4.71
N SER A 322 -2.58 -9.82 -3.83
CA SER A 322 -2.37 -10.01 -2.39
C SER A 322 -3.06 -11.29 -1.91
N MET A 323 -2.50 -11.93 -0.90
CA MET A 323 -3.10 -13.17 -0.36
C MET A 323 -4.51 -12.92 0.20
N GLU A 324 -4.74 -11.77 0.83
CA GLU A 324 -6.08 -11.39 1.33
C GLU A 324 -7.13 -11.33 0.22
N ASN A 325 -6.76 -10.82 -0.96
CA ASN A 325 -7.68 -10.77 -2.11
C ASN A 325 -8.02 -12.15 -2.69
N LEU A 326 -7.28 -13.18 -2.32
CA LEU A 326 -7.52 -14.57 -2.74
C LEU A 326 -8.40 -15.33 -1.75
N LEU A 327 -8.55 -14.83 -0.53
CA LEU A 327 -9.40 -15.48 0.47
C LEU A 327 -10.87 -15.17 0.18
N PRO A 328 -11.76 -16.18 0.16
CA PRO A 328 -13.19 -15.98 -0.08
C PRO A 328 -13.91 -15.41 1.15
N ILE A 329 -13.38 -14.32 1.69
CA ILE A 329 -13.88 -13.68 2.91
C ILE A 329 -14.66 -12.44 2.51
N VAL A 330 -15.82 -12.26 3.14
CA VAL A 330 -16.64 -11.06 2.99
C VAL A 330 -16.06 -9.96 3.90
N ASP A 331 -15.68 -8.84 3.31
CA ASP A 331 -15.38 -7.61 4.02
C ASP A 331 -16.62 -6.71 3.96
N ASN A 332 -17.33 -6.63 5.07
CA ASN A 332 -18.51 -5.82 5.30
C ASN A 332 -18.25 -4.63 6.26
N SER A 333 -16.99 -4.25 6.43
CA SER A 333 -16.60 -3.12 7.25
C SER A 333 -17.19 -1.78 6.78
N ASN A 334 -17.54 -1.70 5.50
CA ASN A 334 -18.38 -0.64 4.94
C ASN A 334 -19.64 -1.24 4.33
N PRO A 335 -20.83 -1.05 4.94
CA PRO A 335 -22.09 -1.63 4.44
C PRO A 335 -22.44 -1.20 3.02
N LEU A 336 -22.01 0.01 2.61
CA LEU A 336 -22.25 0.53 1.26
C LEU A 336 -21.23 -0.02 0.23
N ASN A 337 -20.18 -0.74 0.67
CA ASN A 337 -19.14 -1.28 -0.22
C ASN A 337 -18.63 -2.63 0.31
N ILE A 338 -19.43 -3.67 0.13
CA ILE A 338 -19.08 -5.03 0.52
C ILE A 338 -18.11 -5.63 -0.50
N ARG A 339 -17.00 -6.18 -0.04
CA ARG A 339 -15.96 -6.80 -0.88
C ARG A 339 -15.82 -8.28 -0.53
N VAL A 340 -15.58 -9.09 -1.56
CA VAL A 340 -15.28 -10.52 -1.41
C VAL A 340 -14.02 -10.86 -2.17
N GLY A 341 -13.10 -11.58 -1.53
CA GLY A 341 -11.91 -12.07 -2.18
C GLY A 341 -12.24 -13.13 -3.24
N ASN A 342 -11.39 -13.23 -4.25
CA ASN A 342 -11.56 -14.19 -5.35
C ASN A 342 -10.34 -15.11 -5.45
N PRO A 343 -10.46 -16.40 -5.08
CA PRO A 343 -9.37 -17.38 -5.20
C PRO A 343 -8.88 -17.58 -6.63
N GLY A 344 -9.73 -17.27 -7.64
CA GLY A 344 -9.41 -17.42 -9.06
C GLY A 344 -8.55 -16.29 -9.65
N LEU A 345 -8.14 -15.28 -8.87
CA LEU A 345 -7.29 -14.20 -9.37
C LEU A 345 -5.95 -14.73 -9.88
N LYS A 346 -5.62 -14.35 -11.10
CA LYS A 346 -4.36 -14.72 -11.76
C LYS A 346 -3.31 -13.62 -11.57
N PRO A 347 -2.02 -13.98 -11.65
CA PRO A 347 -0.95 -12.99 -11.76
C PRO A 347 -1.13 -12.11 -12.98
N SER A 348 -0.78 -10.84 -12.86
CA SER A 348 -0.66 -9.93 -13.99
C SER A 348 0.80 -9.84 -14.45
N PHE A 349 1.02 -9.65 -15.74
CA PHE A 349 2.32 -9.36 -16.29
C PHE A 349 2.27 -8.00 -16.98
N ALA A 350 3.14 -7.10 -16.55
CA ALA A 350 3.23 -5.75 -17.09
C ALA A 350 4.47 -5.62 -17.98
N HIS A 351 4.27 -5.21 -19.22
CA HIS A 351 5.32 -4.79 -20.15
C HIS A 351 5.46 -3.27 -20.07
N THR A 352 6.61 -2.78 -19.67
CA THR A 352 6.88 -1.34 -19.64
C THR A 352 8.00 -1.02 -20.60
N MET A 353 7.69 -0.28 -21.64
CA MET A 353 8.67 0.25 -22.59
C MET A 353 8.69 1.77 -22.50
N ARG A 354 9.88 2.33 -22.37
CA ARG A 354 10.09 3.79 -22.36
C ARG A 354 11.15 4.13 -23.40
N LEU A 355 10.82 5.09 -24.23
CA LEU A 355 11.73 5.68 -25.19
C LEU A 355 11.94 7.14 -24.78
N PHE A 356 13.19 7.51 -24.67
CA PHE A 356 13.59 8.87 -24.33
C PHE A 356 14.63 9.34 -25.33
N TYR A 357 14.32 10.43 -26.04
CA TYR A 357 15.25 11.10 -26.92
C TYR A 357 15.50 12.52 -26.41
N ASN A 358 16.76 12.86 -26.31
CA ASN A 358 17.20 14.17 -25.84
C ASN A 358 18.22 14.75 -26.83
N THR A 359 18.02 16.00 -27.17
CA THR A 359 18.95 16.77 -28.01
C THR A 359 19.00 18.23 -27.52
N TYR A 360 20.17 18.80 -27.51
CA TYR A 360 20.39 20.20 -27.19
C TYR A 360 21.02 20.88 -28.42
N ASN A 361 20.55 22.07 -28.75
CA ASN A 361 21.14 22.94 -29.75
C ASN A 361 22.23 23.79 -29.13
#